data_292a176ca1d6025565c514a796e64e6a
#
_entry.id   292a176ca1d6025565c514a796e64e6a
#
_cell.length_a   1.000
_cell.length_b   1.000
_cell.length_c   1.000
_cell.angle_alpha   90.00
_cell.angle_beta   90.00
_cell.angle_gamma   90.00
#
_symmetry.space_group_name_H-M   'P 1'
#
loop_
_entity.id
_entity.type
_entity.pdbx_description
1 polymer ?
#
loop_
_entity_poly.entity_id
_entity_poly.type
_entity_poly.pdbx_seq_one_letter_code
_entity_poly.pdbx_strand_id
1 'polypeptide(L)'
;MSETLTRVYLFIGPPGSGKGTLSNLLVREYGWAQLSTGNLCRKHISEQTEIGKQIDLAIKSGKLVSDSLVNAMVEQWFAEVVNQTSNIILDGYPRTVVQAQAFDAFLTKLPTPVDLWVIRFGISDQAVIERIAGRLMCQNKECQKVYSAIGQSHLAPKSPMICDACGSVLGRRNDDAGALISERLSAYHKHEQDLIDFYKKQNYRIIEINVEMPFDAVFTHFRELMRLREV
;
A
#
# COMPACT_ATOMS: atom_id res chain seq x y z
N MET A 1 0.77 33.80 0.24
CA MET A 1 0.56 32.48 0.86
C MET A 1 1.37 31.51 0.02
N SER A 2 2.42 30.86 0.54
CA SER A 2 3.15 29.85 -0.23
C SER A 2 2.22 28.69 -0.45
N GLU A 3 1.88 28.41 -1.70
CA GLU A 3 1.16 27.18 -2.06
C GLU A 3 2.02 26.01 -1.58
N THR A 4 1.55 25.31 -0.55
CA THR A 4 2.22 24.09 -0.08
C THR A 4 2.00 23.02 -1.12
N LEU A 5 3.05 22.70 -1.87
CA LEU A 5 3.05 21.66 -2.89
C LEU A 5 2.66 20.32 -2.26
N THR A 6 1.60 19.70 -2.73
CA THR A 6 1.17 18.37 -2.28
C THR A 6 2.18 17.33 -2.75
N ARG A 7 2.69 16.52 -1.81
CA ARG A 7 3.57 15.39 -2.11
C ARG A 7 2.80 14.09 -2.19
N VAL A 8 3.08 13.34 -3.23
CA VAL A 8 2.47 12.02 -3.48
C VAL A 8 3.55 10.95 -3.40
N TYR A 9 3.36 9.97 -2.54
CA TYR A 9 4.30 8.87 -2.32
C TYR A 9 3.71 7.58 -2.88
N LEU A 10 4.31 7.06 -3.94
CA LEU A 10 3.98 5.75 -4.49
C LEU A 10 4.80 4.69 -3.78
N PHE A 11 4.15 3.86 -2.97
CA PHE A 11 4.81 2.76 -2.28
C PHE A 11 4.81 1.52 -3.16
N ILE A 12 5.98 1.20 -3.72
CA ILE A 12 6.21 0.04 -4.59
C ILE A 12 6.99 -1.01 -3.80
N GLY A 13 6.53 -2.25 -3.81
CA GLY A 13 7.17 -3.36 -3.13
C GLY A 13 6.26 -4.60 -3.10
N PRO A 14 6.82 -5.80 -2.85
CA PRO A 14 6.07 -7.04 -2.86
C PRO A 14 5.00 -7.10 -1.75
N PRO A 15 4.04 -8.02 -1.85
CA PRO A 15 3.13 -8.29 -0.74
C PRO A 15 3.94 -8.64 0.52
N GLY A 16 3.52 -8.18 1.69
CA GLY A 16 4.27 -8.44 2.94
C GLY A 16 5.49 -7.56 3.20
N SER A 17 5.88 -6.66 2.30
CA SER A 17 7.05 -5.77 2.49
C SER A 17 6.88 -4.69 3.58
N GLY A 18 5.69 -4.53 4.16
CA GLY A 18 5.47 -3.56 5.25
C GLY A 18 4.91 -2.20 4.81
N LYS A 19 4.60 -2.01 3.52
CA LYS A 19 4.02 -0.76 2.99
C LYS A 19 2.84 -0.26 3.82
N GLY A 20 1.83 -1.11 4.01
CA GLY A 20 0.64 -0.75 4.78
C GLY A 20 0.93 -0.44 6.25
N THR A 21 1.91 -1.10 6.87
CA THR A 21 2.33 -0.84 8.25
C THR A 21 2.94 0.56 8.36
N LEU A 22 3.86 0.90 7.47
CA LEU A 22 4.47 2.23 7.41
C LEU A 22 3.42 3.30 7.10
N SER A 23 2.55 3.07 6.11
CA SER A 23 1.49 4.00 5.75
C SER A 23 0.56 4.29 6.92
N ASN A 24 0.09 3.25 7.62
CA ASN A 24 -0.80 3.42 8.77
C ASN A 24 -0.15 4.23 9.90
N LEU A 25 1.17 4.08 10.08
CA LEU A 25 1.90 4.87 11.07
C LEU A 25 2.00 6.34 10.65
N LEU A 26 2.30 6.62 9.38
CA LEU A 26 2.35 7.98 8.84
C LEU A 26 0.99 8.68 8.90
N VAL A 27 -0.09 7.96 8.61
CA VAL A 27 -1.47 8.49 8.79
C VAL A 27 -1.72 8.85 10.24
N ARG A 28 -1.39 7.95 11.18
CA ARG A 28 -1.65 8.15 12.61
C ARG A 28 -0.83 9.30 13.20
N GLU A 29 0.45 9.39 12.87
CA GLU A 29 1.38 10.32 13.53
C GLU A 29 1.47 11.67 12.81
N TYR A 30 1.29 11.69 11.50
CA TYR A 30 1.46 12.92 10.70
C TYR A 30 0.20 13.38 9.98
N GLY A 31 -0.92 12.66 10.11
CA GLY A 31 -2.18 13.02 9.46
C GLY A 31 -2.15 12.92 7.93
N TRP A 32 -1.27 12.08 7.36
CA TRP A 32 -1.21 11.87 5.92
C TRP A 32 -2.47 11.16 5.40
N ALA A 33 -2.84 11.41 4.16
CA ALA A 33 -3.88 10.61 3.51
C ALA A 33 -3.26 9.34 2.90
N GLN A 34 -3.99 8.23 2.97
CA GLN A 34 -3.57 6.95 2.40
C GLN A 34 -4.69 6.34 1.58
N LEU A 35 -4.38 5.95 0.34
CA LEU A 35 -5.16 4.97 -0.41
C LEU A 35 -4.41 3.65 -0.45
N SER A 36 -5.04 2.59 0.07
CA SER A 36 -4.61 1.21 -0.19
C SER A 36 -5.59 0.55 -1.14
N THR A 37 -5.16 0.31 -2.39
CA THR A 37 -6.03 -0.34 -3.39
C THR A 37 -6.51 -1.71 -2.95
N GLY A 38 -5.67 -2.46 -2.23
CA GLY A 38 -6.07 -3.74 -1.66
C GLY A 38 -7.18 -3.61 -0.61
N ASN A 39 -7.13 -2.61 0.25
CA ASN A 39 -8.18 -2.35 1.24
C ASN A 39 -9.46 -1.87 0.55
N LEU A 40 -9.35 -0.98 -0.42
CA LEU A 40 -10.46 -0.45 -1.19
C LEU A 40 -11.21 -1.58 -1.93
N CYS A 41 -10.48 -2.46 -2.62
CA CYS A 41 -11.08 -3.63 -3.26
C CYS A 41 -11.81 -4.53 -2.26
N ARG A 42 -11.20 -4.84 -1.11
CA ARG A 42 -11.84 -5.66 -0.06
C ARG A 42 -13.09 -5.00 0.51
N LYS A 43 -13.08 -3.68 0.69
CA LYS A 43 -14.24 -2.91 1.12
C LYS A 43 -15.38 -3.05 0.12
N HIS A 44 -15.16 -2.76 -1.15
CA HIS A 44 -16.16 -2.90 -2.21
C HIS A 44 -16.75 -4.32 -2.29
N ILE A 45 -15.90 -5.37 -2.19
CA ILE A 45 -16.36 -6.77 -2.16
C ILE A 45 -17.25 -7.02 -0.94
N SER A 46 -16.82 -6.56 0.24
CA SER A 46 -17.56 -6.80 1.48
C SER A 46 -18.91 -6.06 1.52
N GLU A 47 -19.01 -4.91 0.88
CA GLU A 47 -20.21 -4.09 0.76
C GLU A 47 -21.09 -4.50 -0.42
N GLN A 48 -20.66 -5.50 -1.21
CA GLN A 48 -21.37 -6.00 -2.39
C GLN A 48 -21.75 -4.90 -3.40
N THR A 49 -20.93 -3.87 -3.53
CA THR A 49 -21.12 -2.83 -4.54
C THR A 49 -20.99 -3.41 -5.96
N GLU A 50 -21.51 -2.73 -6.98
CA GLU A 50 -21.36 -3.19 -8.37
C GLU A 50 -19.89 -3.35 -8.78
N ILE A 51 -19.02 -2.42 -8.34
CA ILE A 51 -17.56 -2.52 -8.49
C ILE A 51 -17.04 -3.75 -7.72
N GLY A 52 -17.49 -3.96 -6.50
CA GLY A 52 -17.09 -5.08 -5.66
C GLY A 52 -17.44 -6.43 -6.26
N LYS A 53 -18.62 -6.57 -6.87
CA LYS A 53 -19.02 -7.79 -7.60
C LYS A 53 -18.10 -8.06 -8.80
N GLN A 54 -17.74 -7.03 -9.56
CA GLN A 54 -16.81 -7.17 -10.69
C GLN A 54 -15.40 -7.58 -10.22
N ILE A 55 -14.90 -6.98 -9.13
CA ILE A 55 -13.61 -7.33 -8.52
C ILE A 55 -13.63 -8.78 -8.02
N ASP A 56 -14.68 -9.18 -7.29
CA ASP A 56 -14.83 -10.54 -6.73
C ASP A 56 -14.87 -11.58 -7.84
N LEU A 57 -15.61 -11.30 -8.91
CA LEU A 57 -15.68 -12.18 -10.09
C LEU A 57 -14.31 -12.32 -10.77
N ALA A 58 -13.58 -11.23 -10.93
CA ALA A 58 -12.23 -11.25 -11.52
C ALA A 58 -11.28 -12.11 -10.67
N ILE A 59 -11.26 -11.90 -9.34
CA ILE A 59 -10.41 -12.65 -8.41
C ILE A 59 -10.77 -14.14 -8.43
N LYS A 60 -12.05 -14.49 -8.34
CA LYS A 60 -12.53 -15.89 -8.36
C LYS A 60 -12.22 -16.61 -9.68
N SER A 61 -12.17 -15.87 -10.79
CA SER A 61 -11.80 -16.43 -12.10
C SER A 61 -10.29 -16.44 -12.36
N GLY A 62 -9.46 -16.07 -11.37
CA GLY A 62 -8.01 -15.96 -11.49
C GLY A 62 -7.55 -14.82 -12.42
N LYS A 63 -8.43 -13.89 -12.77
CA LYS A 63 -8.10 -12.74 -13.59
C LYS A 63 -7.69 -11.55 -12.73
N LEU A 64 -6.81 -10.71 -13.26
CA LEU A 64 -6.52 -9.42 -12.66
C LEU A 64 -7.74 -8.49 -12.80
N VAL A 65 -7.96 -7.67 -11.79
CA VAL A 65 -8.90 -6.53 -11.90
C VAL A 65 -8.39 -5.61 -13.00
N SER A 66 -9.29 -5.12 -13.87
CA SER A 66 -8.88 -4.31 -15.01
C SER A 66 -8.19 -3.01 -14.56
N ASP A 67 -7.14 -2.62 -15.26
CA ASP A 67 -6.40 -1.38 -14.98
C ASP A 67 -7.33 -0.16 -15.03
N SER A 68 -8.27 -0.13 -15.96
CA SER A 68 -9.25 0.96 -16.11
C SER A 68 -10.13 1.13 -14.87
N LEU A 69 -10.60 0.02 -14.29
CA LEU A 69 -11.41 0.06 -13.07
C LEU A 69 -10.60 0.56 -11.87
N VAL A 70 -9.37 0.05 -11.72
CA VAL A 70 -8.48 0.49 -10.64
C VAL A 70 -8.13 1.96 -10.78
N ASN A 71 -7.81 2.42 -12.00
CA ASN A 71 -7.50 3.83 -12.26
C ASN A 71 -8.69 4.73 -11.90
N ALA A 72 -9.90 4.41 -12.35
CA ALA A 72 -11.08 5.21 -12.04
C ALA A 72 -11.33 5.34 -10.52
N MET A 73 -11.14 4.26 -9.77
CA MET A 73 -11.27 4.28 -8.31
C MET A 73 -10.20 5.16 -7.65
N VAL A 74 -8.95 5.09 -8.14
CA VAL A 74 -7.84 5.91 -7.61
C VAL A 74 -8.03 7.37 -7.94
N GLU A 75 -8.38 7.70 -9.18
CA GLU A 75 -8.60 9.07 -9.65
C GLU A 75 -9.75 9.74 -8.88
N GLN A 76 -10.85 9.03 -8.69
CA GLN A 76 -11.98 9.53 -7.90
C GLN A 76 -11.54 9.86 -6.46
N TRP A 77 -10.92 8.91 -5.77
CA TRP A 77 -10.44 9.11 -4.41
C TRP A 77 -9.41 10.24 -4.32
N PHE A 78 -8.47 10.29 -5.27
CA PHE A 78 -7.40 11.29 -5.27
C PHE A 78 -7.96 12.71 -5.45
N ALA A 79 -8.93 12.88 -6.34
CA ALA A 79 -9.59 14.17 -6.56
C ALA A 79 -10.29 14.71 -5.28
N GLU A 80 -10.80 13.80 -4.44
CA GLU A 80 -11.44 14.17 -3.18
C GLU A 80 -10.43 14.64 -2.12
N VAL A 81 -9.20 14.09 -2.11
CA VAL A 81 -8.25 14.32 -1.00
C VAL A 81 -7.10 15.27 -1.33
N VAL A 82 -6.78 15.49 -2.61
CA VAL A 82 -5.57 16.23 -3.03
C VAL A 82 -5.49 17.66 -2.45
N ASN A 83 -6.62 18.29 -2.23
CA ASN A 83 -6.71 19.63 -1.65
C ASN A 83 -6.89 19.65 -0.12
N GLN A 84 -6.95 18.48 0.52
CA GLN A 84 -7.22 18.37 1.95
C GLN A 84 -5.96 18.06 2.77
N THR A 85 -4.88 17.61 2.11
CA THR A 85 -3.64 17.22 2.76
C THR A 85 -2.43 17.55 1.93
N SER A 86 -1.30 17.80 2.61
CA SER A 86 -0.02 18.06 1.95
C SER A 86 0.75 16.78 1.59
N ASN A 87 0.32 15.62 2.08
CA ASN A 87 1.02 14.35 1.85
C ASN A 87 0.03 13.21 1.63
N ILE A 88 0.19 12.51 0.50
CA ILE A 88 -0.68 11.42 0.06
C ILE A 88 0.15 10.18 -0.20
N ILE A 89 -0.27 9.04 0.33
CA ILE A 89 0.35 7.73 0.08
C ILE A 89 -0.57 6.90 -0.82
N LEU A 90 -0.02 6.35 -1.89
CA LEU A 90 -0.66 5.31 -2.69
C LEU A 90 0.02 3.97 -2.41
N ASP A 91 -0.65 3.07 -1.67
CA ASP A 91 -0.17 1.73 -1.33
C ASP A 91 -0.79 0.70 -2.27
N GLY A 92 0.09 0.04 -3.05
CA GLY A 92 -0.30 -0.98 -4.01
C GLY A 92 -0.90 -0.45 -5.32
N TYR A 93 -0.62 0.79 -5.65
CA TYR A 93 -0.90 1.44 -6.93
C TYR A 93 0.22 2.44 -7.26
N PRO A 94 0.64 2.52 -8.54
CA PRO A 94 0.29 1.61 -9.63
C PRO A 94 0.99 0.25 -9.49
N ARG A 95 0.45 -0.77 -10.17
CA ARG A 95 1.05 -2.12 -10.26
C ARG A 95 1.51 -2.47 -11.65
N THR A 96 1.09 -1.72 -12.66
CA THR A 96 1.46 -1.91 -14.06
C THR A 96 1.89 -0.59 -14.67
N VAL A 97 2.65 -0.65 -15.77
CA VAL A 97 3.03 0.56 -16.53
C VAL A 97 1.80 1.26 -17.09
N VAL A 98 0.75 0.51 -17.46
CA VAL A 98 -0.52 1.07 -17.94
C VAL A 98 -1.19 1.94 -16.87
N GLN A 99 -1.22 1.45 -15.62
CA GLN A 99 -1.71 2.24 -14.49
C GLN A 99 -0.83 3.48 -14.23
N ALA A 100 0.50 3.32 -14.29
CA ALA A 100 1.43 4.41 -14.08
C ALA A 100 1.27 5.53 -15.13
N GLN A 101 1.13 5.17 -16.40
CA GLN A 101 0.88 6.12 -17.49
C GLN A 101 -0.46 6.85 -17.33
N ALA A 102 -1.51 6.13 -16.97
CA ALA A 102 -2.82 6.73 -16.75
C ALA A 102 -2.79 7.72 -15.56
N PHE A 103 -2.10 7.35 -14.47
CA PHE A 103 -1.97 8.21 -13.30
C PHE A 103 -1.12 9.46 -13.60
N ASP A 104 -0.01 9.29 -14.32
CA ASP A 104 0.81 10.42 -14.76
C ASP A 104 -0.01 11.41 -15.63
N ALA A 105 -0.75 10.88 -16.61
CA ALA A 105 -1.67 11.69 -17.41
C ALA A 105 -2.80 12.33 -16.61
N PHE A 106 -3.26 11.73 -15.53
CA PHE A 106 -4.23 12.31 -14.61
C PHE A 106 -3.60 13.46 -13.80
N LEU A 107 -2.39 13.27 -13.26
CA LEU A 107 -1.70 14.30 -12.47
C LEU A 107 -1.42 15.57 -13.29
N THR A 108 -1.12 15.43 -14.59
CA THR A 108 -0.90 16.59 -15.47
C THR A 108 -2.15 17.45 -15.70
N LYS A 109 -3.34 16.91 -15.43
CA LYS A 109 -4.62 17.63 -15.56
C LYS A 109 -5.07 18.33 -14.28
N LEU A 110 -4.36 18.10 -13.18
CA LEU A 110 -4.69 18.76 -11.91
C LEU A 110 -4.41 20.26 -11.99
N PRO A 111 -5.25 21.08 -11.35
CA PRO A 111 -5.06 22.54 -11.34
C PRO A 111 -3.80 22.96 -10.59
N THR A 112 -3.38 22.16 -9.61
CA THR A 112 -2.15 22.40 -8.83
C THR A 112 -1.19 21.23 -9.05
N PRO A 113 0.09 21.51 -9.41
CA PRO A 113 1.08 20.47 -9.59
C PRO A 113 1.36 19.74 -8.27
N VAL A 114 1.74 18.47 -8.37
CA VAL A 114 2.14 17.64 -7.23
C VAL A 114 3.59 17.21 -7.35
N ASP A 115 4.24 16.98 -6.21
CA ASP A 115 5.61 16.44 -6.13
C ASP A 115 5.52 14.91 -5.93
N LEU A 116 5.75 14.14 -7.00
CA LEU A 116 5.61 12.68 -6.98
C LEU A 116 6.93 12.00 -6.62
N TRP A 117 6.89 11.15 -5.60
CA TRP A 117 8.02 10.38 -5.10
C TRP A 117 7.71 8.88 -5.16
N VAL A 118 8.63 8.11 -5.70
CA VAL A 118 8.53 6.65 -5.73
C VAL A 118 9.38 6.08 -4.60
N ILE A 119 8.75 5.36 -3.69
CA ILE A 119 9.42 4.70 -2.57
C ILE A 119 9.39 3.19 -2.82
N ARG A 120 10.56 2.64 -3.15
CA ARG A 120 10.74 1.21 -3.39
C ARG A 120 11.13 0.50 -2.11
N PHE A 121 10.37 -0.53 -1.74
CA PHE A 121 10.61 -1.36 -0.56
C PHE A 121 11.44 -2.58 -0.97
N GLY A 122 12.75 -2.52 -0.70
CA GLY A 122 13.70 -3.62 -0.97
C GLY A 122 13.61 -4.70 0.12
N ILE A 123 13.26 -5.92 -0.28
CA ILE A 123 13.12 -7.07 0.60
C ILE A 123 13.28 -8.36 -0.22
N SER A 124 13.89 -9.40 0.35
CA SER A 124 13.99 -10.70 -0.26
C SER A 124 12.66 -11.47 -0.25
N ASP A 125 12.47 -12.35 -1.22
CA ASP A 125 11.28 -13.20 -1.28
C ASP A 125 11.16 -14.11 -0.04
N GLN A 126 12.29 -14.58 0.49
CA GLN A 126 12.32 -15.40 1.70
C GLN A 126 11.74 -14.62 2.89
N ALA A 127 12.16 -13.37 3.11
CA ALA A 127 11.64 -12.54 4.18
C ALA A 127 10.16 -12.18 3.98
N VAL A 128 9.72 -12.02 2.73
CA VAL A 128 8.29 -11.83 2.38
C VAL A 128 7.48 -13.06 2.80
N ILE A 129 7.91 -14.26 2.41
CA ILE A 129 7.20 -15.51 2.72
C ILE A 129 7.08 -15.68 4.23
N GLU A 130 8.16 -15.47 4.98
CA GLU A 130 8.16 -15.56 6.44
C GLU A 130 7.19 -14.55 7.08
N ARG A 131 7.22 -13.29 6.64
CA ARG A 131 6.32 -12.26 7.13
C ARG A 131 4.84 -12.56 6.86
N ILE A 132 4.53 -13.06 5.67
CA ILE A 132 3.15 -13.39 5.31
C ILE A 132 2.67 -14.63 6.08
N ALA A 133 3.54 -15.63 6.27
CA ALA A 133 3.21 -16.81 7.07
C ALA A 133 2.82 -16.47 8.52
N GLY A 134 3.42 -15.42 9.08
CA GLY A 134 3.11 -14.92 10.43
C GLY A 134 2.04 -13.84 10.48
N ARG A 135 1.51 -13.39 9.35
CA ARG A 135 0.58 -12.26 9.33
C ARG A 135 -0.79 -12.63 9.87
N LEU A 136 -1.26 -11.80 10.79
CA LEU A 136 -2.64 -11.79 11.27
C LEU A 136 -3.29 -10.46 10.95
N MET A 137 -4.60 -10.47 10.77
CA MET A 137 -5.38 -9.27 10.50
C MET A 137 -6.66 -9.29 11.33
N CYS A 138 -7.04 -8.12 11.84
CA CYS A 138 -8.32 -7.94 12.49
C CYS A 138 -9.46 -8.25 11.51
N GLN A 139 -10.39 -9.10 11.96
CA GLN A 139 -11.53 -9.53 11.15
C GLN A 139 -12.65 -8.48 11.07
N ASN A 140 -12.58 -7.43 11.88
CA ASN A 140 -13.48 -6.30 11.75
C ASN A 140 -13.16 -5.53 10.46
N LYS A 141 -14.15 -5.42 9.58
CA LYS A 141 -14.03 -4.82 8.24
C LYS A 141 -13.59 -3.36 8.24
N GLU A 142 -13.93 -2.63 9.29
CA GLU A 142 -13.56 -1.22 9.43
C GLU A 142 -12.18 -1.02 10.08
N CYS A 143 -11.72 -2.00 10.87
CA CYS A 143 -10.45 -1.91 11.56
C CYS A 143 -9.29 -2.41 10.69
N GLN A 144 -9.36 -3.65 10.20
CA GLN A 144 -8.37 -4.33 9.35
C GLN A 144 -6.89 -4.18 9.81
N LYS A 145 -6.64 -3.87 11.10
CA LYS A 145 -5.29 -3.70 11.63
C LYS A 145 -4.49 -4.99 11.47
N VAL A 146 -3.22 -4.83 11.05
CA VAL A 146 -2.31 -5.94 10.79
C VAL A 146 -1.45 -6.21 12.02
N TYR A 147 -1.23 -7.50 12.29
CA TYR A 147 -0.40 -8.03 13.37
C TYR A 147 0.55 -9.11 12.84
N SER A 148 1.52 -9.49 13.65
CA SER A 148 2.44 -10.61 13.40
C SER A 148 2.35 -11.64 14.53
N ALA A 149 2.21 -12.92 14.16
CA ALA A 149 2.30 -14.05 15.10
C ALA A 149 3.75 -14.51 15.29
N ILE A 150 4.71 -14.00 14.51
CA ILE A 150 6.10 -14.43 14.52
C ILE A 150 6.96 -13.42 15.25
N GLY A 151 7.73 -13.92 16.22
CA GLY A 151 8.75 -13.16 16.95
C GLY A 151 8.20 -12.16 17.96
N GLN A 152 9.10 -11.56 18.73
CA GLN A 152 8.82 -10.41 19.58
C GLN A 152 8.81 -9.15 18.70
N SER A 153 7.71 -8.94 18.00
CA SER A 153 7.52 -7.80 17.10
C SER A 153 6.60 -6.79 17.77
N HIS A 154 6.86 -5.49 17.58
CA HIS A 154 5.90 -4.41 17.93
C HIS A 154 4.53 -4.61 17.25
N LEU A 155 4.43 -5.51 16.28
CA LEU A 155 3.18 -5.96 15.66
C LEU A 155 2.55 -7.17 16.36
N ALA A 156 3.15 -7.72 17.43
CA ALA A 156 2.51 -8.78 18.20
C ALA A 156 1.27 -8.25 18.91
N PRO A 157 0.13 -8.97 18.89
CA PRO A 157 -1.03 -8.57 19.66
C PRO A 157 -0.76 -8.73 21.16
N LYS A 158 -1.23 -7.79 21.98
CA LYS A 158 -1.09 -7.83 23.44
C LYS A 158 -1.79 -9.04 24.07
N SER A 159 -2.90 -9.44 23.49
CA SER A 159 -3.62 -10.66 23.87
C SER A 159 -3.71 -11.60 22.66
N PRO A 160 -3.47 -12.92 22.83
CA PRO A 160 -3.50 -13.87 21.73
C PRO A 160 -4.80 -13.78 20.93
N MET A 161 -4.68 -13.64 19.61
CA MET A 161 -5.79 -13.59 18.65
C MET A 161 -6.82 -12.47 18.87
N ILE A 162 -6.51 -11.44 19.65
CA ILE A 162 -7.39 -10.29 19.90
C ILE A 162 -6.76 -9.01 19.34
N CYS A 163 -7.55 -8.21 18.65
CA CYS A 163 -7.12 -6.92 18.11
C CYS A 163 -7.00 -5.87 19.21
N ASP A 164 -5.83 -5.29 19.41
CA ASP A 164 -5.58 -4.25 20.42
C ASP A 164 -6.32 -2.94 20.14
N ALA A 165 -6.81 -2.74 18.91
CA ALA A 165 -7.48 -1.50 18.53
C ALA A 165 -9.00 -1.54 18.73
N CYS A 166 -9.64 -2.69 18.52
CA CYS A 166 -11.10 -2.79 18.55
C CYS A 166 -11.64 -4.03 19.27
N GLY A 167 -10.78 -4.86 19.85
CA GLY A 167 -11.17 -6.08 20.60
C GLY A 167 -11.69 -7.23 19.74
N SER A 168 -11.77 -7.09 18.42
CA SER A 168 -12.24 -8.15 17.53
C SER A 168 -11.19 -9.26 17.36
N VAL A 169 -11.63 -10.44 16.92
CA VAL A 169 -10.75 -11.59 16.67
C VAL A 169 -9.78 -11.30 15.54
N LEU A 170 -8.55 -11.79 15.66
CA LEU A 170 -7.55 -11.82 14.60
C LEU A 170 -7.68 -13.11 13.78
N GLY A 171 -7.38 -13.03 12.50
CA GLY A 171 -7.38 -14.19 11.61
C GLY A 171 -6.37 -14.02 10.47
N ARG A 172 -6.13 -15.07 9.73
CA ARG A 172 -5.32 -15.01 8.50
C ARG A 172 -6.16 -14.42 7.38
N ARG A 173 -5.51 -13.79 6.42
CA ARG A 173 -6.16 -13.38 5.17
C ARG A 173 -6.34 -14.59 4.25
N ASN A 174 -7.41 -14.62 3.50
CA ASN A 174 -7.66 -15.69 2.53
C ASN A 174 -6.60 -15.72 1.41
N ASP A 175 -6.04 -14.55 1.07
CA ASP A 175 -5.01 -14.39 0.06
C ASP A 175 -3.57 -14.64 0.58
N ASP A 176 -3.40 -15.10 1.81
CA ASP A 176 -2.12 -15.46 2.43
C ASP A 176 -1.88 -16.98 2.48
N ALA A 177 -2.68 -17.78 1.79
CA ALA A 177 -2.41 -19.21 1.63
C ALA A 177 -1.15 -19.46 0.78
N GLY A 178 -0.33 -20.47 1.15
CA GLY A 178 1.03 -20.64 0.63
C GLY A 178 1.16 -20.60 -0.91
N ALA A 179 0.27 -21.28 -1.65
CA ALA A 179 0.29 -21.25 -3.12
C ALA A 179 0.04 -19.82 -3.67
N LEU A 180 -0.88 -19.07 -3.05
CA LEU A 180 -1.21 -17.72 -3.47
C LEU A 180 -0.08 -16.72 -3.20
N ILE A 181 0.79 -16.97 -2.23
CA ILE A 181 1.96 -16.11 -1.96
C ILE A 181 2.90 -16.12 -3.16
N SER A 182 3.22 -17.31 -3.66
CA SER A 182 4.12 -17.47 -4.81
C SER A 182 3.55 -16.83 -6.08
N GLU A 183 2.25 -16.98 -6.32
CA GLU A 183 1.57 -16.31 -7.44
C GLU A 183 1.64 -14.79 -7.33
N ARG A 184 1.42 -14.24 -6.14
CA ARG A 184 1.49 -12.80 -5.89
C ARG A 184 2.90 -12.24 -6.02
N LEU A 185 3.92 -12.98 -5.59
CA LEU A 185 5.32 -12.61 -5.79
C LEU A 185 5.68 -12.63 -7.28
N SER A 186 5.31 -13.69 -7.99
CA SER A 186 5.53 -13.80 -9.44
C SER A 186 4.86 -12.65 -10.20
N ALA A 187 3.60 -12.35 -9.86
CA ALA A 187 2.87 -11.23 -10.47
C ALA A 187 3.54 -9.87 -10.15
N TYR A 188 4.08 -9.69 -8.95
CA TYR A 188 4.82 -8.48 -8.59
C TYR A 188 6.11 -8.36 -9.41
N HIS A 189 6.96 -9.38 -9.43
CA HIS A 189 8.25 -9.35 -10.14
C HIS A 189 8.09 -9.16 -11.64
N LYS A 190 7.01 -9.70 -12.23
CA LYS A 190 6.71 -9.53 -13.66
C LYS A 190 6.59 -8.05 -14.07
N HIS A 191 6.12 -7.18 -13.17
CA HIS A 191 5.82 -5.79 -13.48
C HIS A 191 6.73 -4.78 -12.78
N GLU A 192 7.48 -5.20 -11.75
CA GLU A 192 8.29 -4.30 -10.94
C GLU A 192 9.32 -3.55 -11.76
N GLN A 193 10.13 -4.28 -12.54
CA GLN A 193 11.23 -3.67 -13.29
C GLN A 193 10.73 -2.67 -14.32
N ASP A 194 9.70 -3.04 -15.07
CA ASP A 194 9.10 -2.17 -16.09
C ASP A 194 8.51 -0.89 -15.45
N LEU A 195 7.92 -1.03 -14.27
CA LEU A 195 7.34 0.09 -13.53
C LEU A 195 8.43 1.04 -13.01
N ILE A 196 9.51 0.52 -12.45
CA ILE A 196 10.65 1.31 -11.98
C ILE A 196 11.33 2.01 -13.17
N ASP A 197 11.51 1.32 -14.29
CA ASP A 197 12.11 1.88 -15.49
C ASP A 197 11.24 2.97 -16.12
N PHE A 198 9.92 2.83 -16.05
CA PHE A 198 8.99 3.90 -16.45
C PHE A 198 9.25 5.17 -15.63
N TYR A 199 9.27 5.08 -14.30
CA TYR A 199 9.48 6.25 -13.45
C TYR A 199 10.88 6.85 -13.59
N LYS A 200 11.92 6.03 -13.81
CA LYS A 200 13.27 6.51 -14.13
C LYS A 200 13.30 7.33 -15.43
N LYS A 201 12.64 6.82 -16.48
CA LYS A 201 12.58 7.53 -17.78
C LYS A 201 11.85 8.86 -17.71
N GLN A 202 10.87 8.97 -16.81
CA GLN A 202 10.15 10.22 -16.56
C GLN A 202 10.88 11.16 -15.57
N ASN A 203 12.10 10.81 -15.13
CA ASN A 203 12.91 11.57 -14.18
C ASN A 203 12.26 11.78 -12.81
N TYR A 204 11.35 10.90 -12.40
CA TYR A 204 10.79 10.94 -11.05
C TYR A 204 11.83 10.53 -10.01
N ARG A 205 11.71 11.10 -8.81
CA ARG A 205 12.56 10.73 -7.68
C ARG A 205 12.22 9.34 -7.19
N ILE A 206 13.19 8.43 -7.22
CA ILE A 206 13.05 7.06 -6.71
C ILE A 206 13.98 6.92 -5.50
N ILE A 207 13.41 6.48 -4.38
CA ILE A 207 14.12 6.18 -3.14
C ILE A 207 13.92 4.71 -2.82
N GLU A 208 15.01 4.00 -2.64
CA GLU A 208 14.97 2.61 -2.20
C GLU A 208 15.21 2.52 -0.70
N ILE A 209 14.36 1.77 0.00
CA ILE A 209 14.45 1.55 1.43
C ILE A 209 14.58 0.04 1.68
N ASN A 210 15.66 -0.37 2.33
CA ASN A 210 15.78 -1.73 2.83
C ASN A 210 14.83 -1.92 4.01
N VAL A 211 13.83 -2.80 3.83
CA VAL A 211 12.82 -3.06 4.85
C VAL A 211 12.99 -4.40 5.56
N GLU A 212 14.12 -5.08 5.38
CA GLU A 212 14.47 -6.28 6.18
C GLU A 212 14.89 -5.92 7.61
N MET A 213 15.29 -4.69 7.83
CA MET A 213 15.60 -4.16 9.16
C MET A 213 14.38 -4.22 10.10
N PRO A 214 14.59 -4.15 11.43
CA PRO A 214 13.50 -3.93 12.39
C PRO A 214 12.64 -2.71 12.01
N PHE A 215 11.34 -2.81 12.20
CA PHE A 215 10.41 -1.78 11.72
C PHE A 215 10.73 -0.37 12.25
N ASP A 216 11.15 -0.25 13.52
CA ASP A 216 11.50 1.04 14.11
C ASP A 216 12.70 1.69 13.40
N ALA A 217 13.67 0.87 12.96
CA ALA A 217 14.80 1.35 12.15
C ALA A 217 14.34 1.79 10.75
N VAL A 218 13.42 1.03 10.12
CA VAL A 218 12.81 1.42 8.84
C VAL A 218 12.07 2.74 8.97
N PHE A 219 11.28 2.90 10.03
CA PHE A 219 10.51 4.13 10.26
C PHE A 219 11.42 5.34 10.54
N THR A 220 12.44 5.16 11.38
CA THR A 220 13.44 6.21 11.65
C THR A 220 14.14 6.64 10.38
N HIS A 221 14.62 5.68 9.60
CA HIS A 221 15.28 5.95 8.32
C HIS A 221 14.33 6.66 7.32
N PHE A 222 13.08 6.25 7.24
CA PHE A 222 12.09 6.93 6.40
C PHE A 222 11.87 8.37 6.86
N ARG A 223 11.73 8.63 8.17
CA ARG A 223 11.58 9.98 8.71
C ARG A 223 12.75 10.89 8.33
N GLU A 224 13.99 10.39 8.46
CA GLU A 224 15.20 11.11 8.10
C GLU A 224 15.21 11.45 6.60
N LEU A 225 14.93 10.48 5.73
CA LEU A 225 14.87 10.69 4.28
C LEU A 225 13.82 11.73 3.88
N MET A 226 12.66 11.72 4.54
CA MET A 226 11.56 12.65 4.27
C MET A 226 11.70 13.95 5.06
N ARG A 227 12.70 14.10 5.94
CA ARG A 227 12.91 15.23 6.85
C ARG A 227 11.67 15.54 7.71
N LEU A 228 11.01 14.50 8.19
CA LEU A 228 9.87 14.63 9.09
C LEU A 228 10.37 14.94 10.50
N ARG A 229 9.67 15.86 11.18
CA ARG A 229 9.97 16.16 12.60
C ARG A 229 9.51 15.00 13.48
N GLU A 230 10.14 14.84 14.63
CA GLU A 230 9.61 13.96 15.68
C GLU A 230 8.29 14.53 16.20
N VAL A 231 7.31 13.64 16.38
CA VAL A 231 5.98 13.96 16.90
C VAL A 231 5.93 13.62 18.39
#